data_5c350433da7a2bc1d1f481f7d6277494
#
_entry.id   5c350433da7a2bc1d1f481f7d6277494
#
_cell.length_a   1.000
_cell.length_b   1.000
_cell.length_c   1.000
_cell.angle_alpha   90.00
_cell.angle_beta   90.00
_cell.angle_gamma   90.00
#
_symmetry.space_group_name_H-M   'P 1'
#
loop_
_entity.id
_entity.type
_entity.pdbx_description
1 polymer ?
#
loop_
_entity_poly.entity_id
_entity_poly.type
_entity_poly.pdbx_seq_one_letter_code
_entity_poly.pdbx_strand_id
1 'polypeptide(L)'
;MDRDATILDVMTLPVLAARLRAALPARAVLTDHAQCRTYECDGLAHFTVTPAIVVLIKTPEQVQTAVRLCAQSGVPFVARGSGTGLSGGALPVADGVLIVTSRMNSILEVDIPNHRAVVEPGVINLWVTR
;
A
#
# COMPACT_ATOMS: atom_id res chain seq x y z
N MET A 1 -5.67 -15.64 26.52
CA MET A 1 -5.55 -15.71 25.04
C MET A 1 -6.94 -15.49 24.48
N ASP A 2 -7.14 -14.29 23.99
CA ASP A 2 -8.46 -13.70 23.76
C ASP A 2 -9.10 -14.29 22.48
N ARG A 3 -10.09 -15.17 22.65
CA ARG A 3 -10.84 -15.78 21.52
C ARG A 3 -11.75 -14.77 20.81
N ASP A 4 -12.08 -13.66 21.47
CA ASP A 4 -12.97 -12.63 20.94
C ASP A 4 -12.27 -11.74 19.90
N ALA A 5 -10.95 -11.49 20.04
CA ALA A 5 -10.16 -10.75 19.07
C ALA A 5 -10.12 -11.45 17.70
N THR A 6 -9.96 -12.77 17.68
CA THR A 6 -9.85 -13.55 16.44
C THR A 6 -11.15 -13.54 15.59
N ILE A 7 -12.33 -13.50 16.23
CA ILE A 7 -13.62 -13.51 15.51
C ILE A 7 -13.94 -12.13 14.95
N LEU A 8 -13.60 -11.06 15.66
CA LEU A 8 -13.72 -9.68 15.18
C LEU A 8 -12.82 -9.44 13.97
N ASP A 9 -11.59 -9.93 13.97
CA ASP A 9 -10.63 -9.80 12.86
C ASP A 9 -11.12 -10.51 11.59
N VAL A 10 -11.66 -11.73 11.70
CA VAL A 10 -12.19 -12.49 10.55
C VAL A 10 -13.38 -11.81 9.87
N MET A 11 -14.22 -11.09 10.63
CA MET A 11 -15.35 -10.34 10.09
C MET A 11 -14.96 -8.96 9.55
N THR A 12 -13.90 -8.33 10.08
CA THR A 12 -13.51 -6.96 9.76
C THR A 12 -12.84 -6.84 8.39
N LEU A 13 -11.94 -7.76 8.03
CA LEU A 13 -11.20 -7.73 6.76
C LEU A 13 -12.10 -7.86 5.51
N PRO A 14 -13.06 -8.81 5.44
CA PRO A 14 -13.99 -8.88 4.31
C PRO A 14 -14.88 -7.64 4.16
N VAL A 15 -15.32 -7.06 5.28
CA VAL A 15 -16.11 -5.82 5.28
C VAL A 15 -15.27 -4.65 4.79
N LEU A 16 -14.03 -4.52 5.27
CA LEU A 16 -13.10 -3.50 4.81
C LEU A 16 -12.80 -3.66 3.31
N ALA A 17 -12.56 -4.87 2.84
CA ALA A 17 -12.33 -5.15 1.42
C ALA A 17 -13.53 -4.72 0.54
N ALA A 18 -14.76 -4.99 0.99
CA ALA A 18 -15.96 -4.55 0.29
C ALA A 18 -16.08 -3.01 0.25
N ARG A 19 -15.79 -2.33 1.37
CA ARG A 19 -15.79 -0.86 1.45
C ARG A 19 -14.72 -0.24 0.55
N LEU A 20 -13.52 -0.81 0.53
CA LEU A 20 -12.43 -0.38 -0.35
C LEU A 20 -12.82 -0.54 -1.83
N ARG A 21 -13.43 -1.67 -2.22
CA ARG A 21 -13.89 -1.90 -3.59
C ARG A 21 -15.03 -0.96 -4.01
N ALA A 22 -15.87 -0.55 -3.08
CA ALA A 22 -16.94 0.42 -3.35
C ALA A 22 -16.40 1.85 -3.55
N ALA A 23 -15.30 2.20 -2.89
CA ALA A 23 -14.74 3.54 -2.88
C ALA A 23 -13.57 3.77 -3.86
N LEU A 24 -12.95 2.71 -4.34
CA LEU A 24 -11.77 2.73 -5.21
C LEU A 24 -12.06 2.03 -6.54
N PRO A 25 -11.23 2.27 -7.59
CA PRO A 25 -11.40 1.57 -8.86
C PRO A 25 -11.41 0.04 -8.70
N ALA A 26 -12.25 -0.66 -9.43
CA ALA A 26 -12.53 -2.09 -9.26
C ALA A 26 -11.28 -2.99 -9.26
N ARG A 27 -10.23 -2.61 -10.02
CA ARG A 27 -8.97 -3.36 -10.11
C ARG A 27 -7.88 -2.88 -9.14
N ALA A 28 -8.21 -1.95 -8.25
CA ALA A 28 -7.27 -1.41 -7.29
C ALA A 28 -7.13 -2.25 -6.02
N VAL A 29 -8.12 -3.09 -5.70
CA VAL A 29 -8.18 -3.85 -4.44
C VAL A 29 -7.99 -5.33 -4.70
N LEU A 30 -6.86 -5.86 -4.25
CA LEU A 30 -6.50 -7.28 -4.36
C LEU A 30 -6.74 -7.96 -3.02
N THR A 31 -7.41 -9.10 -3.04
CA THR A 31 -7.69 -9.93 -1.86
C THR A 31 -7.43 -11.41 -2.12
N ASP A 32 -7.14 -11.76 -3.38
CA ASP A 32 -6.71 -13.11 -3.73
C ASP A 32 -5.31 -13.37 -3.15
N HIS A 33 -5.15 -14.49 -2.45
CA HIS A 33 -3.90 -14.83 -1.76
C HIS A 33 -2.71 -14.89 -2.73
N ALA A 34 -2.87 -15.44 -3.93
CA ALA A 34 -1.79 -15.54 -4.90
C ALA A 34 -1.36 -14.17 -5.43
N GLN A 35 -2.31 -13.25 -5.59
CA GLN A 35 -2.02 -11.86 -5.96
C GLN A 35 -1.35 -11.09 -4.82
N CYS A 36 -1.85 -11.22 -3.59
CA CYS A 36 -1.26 -10.56 -2.42
C CYS A 36 0.15 -11.06 -2.14
N ARG A 37 0.43 -12.33 -2.38
CA ARG A 37 1.75 -12.94 -2.23
C ARG A 37 2.82 -12.30 -3.09
N THR A 38 2.48 -11.70 -4.23
CA THR A 38 3.45 -10.96 -5.06
C THR A 38 4.02 -9.71 -4.37
N TYR A 39 3.44 -9.31 -3.24
CA TYR A 39 3.85 -8.16 -2.43
C TYR A 39 4.41 -8.55 -1.06
N GLU A 40 4.70 -9.82 -0.80
CA GLU A 40 5.04 -10.37 0.51
C GLU A 40 6.41 -9.94 1.05
N CYS A 41 7.31 -9.41 0.21
CA CYS A 41 8.64 -8.99 0.63
C CYS A 41 8.96 -7.56 0.16
N ASP A 42 9.99 -6.97 0.74
CA ASP A 42 10.66 -5.77 0.24
C ASP A 42 11.93 -6.12 -0.55
N GLY A 43 12.88 -5.20 -0.70
CA GLY A 43 14.15 -5.45 -1.38
C GLY A 43 15.05 -6.45 -0.65
N LEU A 44 14.78 -6.73 0.63
CA LEU A 44 15.47 -7.74 1.42
C LEU A 44 14.60 -8.99 1.53
N ALA A 45 14.69 -9.88 0.56
CA ALA A 45 13.82 -11.04 0.38
C ALA A 45 13.89 -12.12 1.50
N HIS A 46 14.63 -11.89 2.57
CA HIS A 46 14.73 -12.81 3.71
C HIS A 46 13.48 -12.83 4.59
N PHE A 47 12.71 -11.75 4.59
CA PHE A 47 11.50 -11.61 5.36
C PHE A 47 10.31 -11.56 4.43
N THR A 48 9.34 -12.44 4.64
CA THR A 48 8.13 -12.50 3.84
C THR A 48 6.91 -12.50 4.75
N VAL A 49 5.96 -11.60 4.45
CA VAL A 49 4.67 -11.54 5.11
C VAL A 49 3.62 -11.24 4.05
N THR A 50 2.70 -12.17 3.80
CA THR A 50 1.61 -11.92 2.84
C THR A 50 0.56 -11.01 3.46
N PRO A 51 0.27 -9.84 2.88
CA PRO A 51 -0.78 -8.95 3.38
C PRO A 51 -2.16 -9.54 3.11
N ALA A 52 -3.15 -9.21 3.96
CA ALA A 52 -4.52 -9.64 3.74
C ALA A 52 -5.18 -8.93 2.55
N ILE A 53 -4.86 -7.65 2.36
CA ILE A 53 -5.39 -6.82 1.28
C ILE A 53 -4.25 -5.98 0.70
N VAL A 54 -4.21 -5.87 -0.63
CA VAL A 54 -3.33 -4.91 -1.33
C VAL A 54 -4.18 -3.88 -2.05
N VAL A 55 -3.83 -2.61 -1.90
CA VAL A 55 -4.53 -1.50 -2.55
C VAL A 55 -3.56 -0.75 -3.46
N LEU A 56 -3.83 -0.75 -4.77
CA LEU A 56 -3.02 -0.11 -5.79
C LEU A 56 -3.52 1.32 -6.04
N ILE A 57 -2.82 2.29 -5.49
CA ILE A 57 -3.21 3.70 -5.48
C ILE A 57 -2.59 4.45 -6.66
N LYS A 58 -3.36 5.40 -7.22
CA LYS A 58 -2.93 6.25 -8.32
C LYS A 58 -3.04 7.76 -8.01
N THR A 59 -3.83 8.16 -7.01
CA THR A 59 -4.01 9.57 -6.65
C THR A 59 -3.96 9.80 -5.14
N PRO A 60 -3.65 11.02 -4.68
CA PRO A 60 -3.66 11.37 -3.25
C PRO A 60 -5.02 11.15 -2.59
N GLU A 61 -6.13 11.39 -3.29
CA GLU A 61 -7.50 11.19 -2.78
C GLU A 61 -7.77 9.71 -2.52
N GLN A 62 -7.24 8.83 -3.34
CA GLN A 62 -7.33 7.38 -3.14
C GLN A 62 -6.52 6.95 -1.91
N VAL A 63 -5.32 7.51 -1.69
CA VAL A 63 -4.54 7.28 -0.46
C VAL A 63 -5.35 7.70 0.76
N GLN A 64 -5.89 8.92 0.76
CA GLN A 64 -6.71 9.44 1.86
C GLN A 64 -7.91 8.52 2.15
N THR A 65 -8.58 8.05 1.12
CA THR A 65 -9.72 7.14 1.23
C THR A 65 -9.31 5.81 1.85
N ALA A 66 -8.23 5.19 1.37
CA ALA A 66 -7.74 3.91 1.88
C ALA A 66 -7.33 4.02 3.36
N VAL A 67 -6.55 5.04 3.72
CA VAL A 67 -6.11 5.29 5.10
C VAL A 67 -7.30 5.52 6.03
N ARG A 68 -8.29 6.34 5.61
CA ARG A 68 -9.49 6.60 6.41
C ARG A 68 -10.29 5.32 6.66
N LEU A 69 -10.47 4.48 5.66
CA LEU A 69 -11.21 3.23 5.79
C LEU A 69 -10.47 2.22 6.69
N CYS A 70 -9.15 2.11 6.58
CA CYS A 70 -8.34 1.30 7.48
C CYS A 70 -8.46 1.79 8.94
N ALA A 71 -8.30 3.09 9.17
CA ALA A 71 -8.42 3.70 10.50
C ALA A 71 -9.80 3.48 11.13
N GLN A 72 -10.88 3.67 10.36
CA GLN A 72 -12.25 3.42 10.83
C GLN A 72 -12.53 1.95 11.16
N SER A 73 -11.83 1.04 10.51
CA SER A 73 -11.98 -0.41 10.73
C SER A 73 -11.00 -0.97 11.77
N GLY A 74 -10.09 -0.14 12.30
CA GLY A 74 -9.04 -0.59 13.23
C GLY A 74 -8.02 -1.56 12.61
N VAL A 75 -7.94 -1.62 11.27
CA VAL A 75 -7.04 -2.53 10.55
C VAL A 75 -5.72 -1.83 10.29
N PRO A 76 -4.57 -2.45 10.66
CA PRO A 76 -3.27 -1.88 10.41
C PRO A 76 -2.97 -1.80 8.92
N PHE A 77 -2.16 -0.83 8.52
CA PHE A 77 -1.72 -0.69 7.13
C PHE A 77 -0.24 -0.29 7.05
N VAL A 78 0.36 -0.65 5.93
CA VAL A 78 1.72 -0.27 5.56
C VAL A 78 1.67 0.40 4.19
N ALA A 79 2.36 1.53 4.03
CA ALA A 79 2.54 2.19 2.74
C ALA A 79 3.86 1.76 2.10
N ARG A 80 3.85 1.52 0.78
CA ARG A 80 5.07 1.27 0.01
C ARG A 80 4.99 1.83 -1.40
N GLY A 81 6.14 2.18 -1.95
CA GLY A 81 6.32 2.41 -3.39
C GLY A 81 6.55 1.08 -4.12
N SER A 82 7.69 0.96 -4.78
CA SER A 82 8.09 -0.29 -5.49
C SER A 82 8.60 -1.41 -4.57
N GLY A 83 8.76 -1.14 -3.27
CA GLY A 83 9.23 -2.15 -2.31
C GLY A 83 10.71 -2.47 -2.42
N THR A 84 11.53 -1.56 -2.91
CA THR A 84 12.98 -1.75 -3.10
C THR A 84 13.82 -1.42 -1.87
N GLY A 85 13.20 -0.94 -0.79
CA GLY A 85 13.88 -0.65 0.48
C GLY A 85 14.44 -1.90 1.14
N LEU A 86 15.54 -1.72 1.91
CA LEU A 86 16.26 -2.82 2.56
C LEU A 86 16.10 -2.81 4.10
N SER A 87 15.26 -1.93 4.63
CA SER A 87 15.15 -1.67 6.08
C SER A 87 13.86 -2.23 6.70
N GLY A 88 13.08 -3.00 5.95
CA GLY A 88 11.82 -3.58 6.42
C GLY A 88 10.63 -2.61 6.47
N GLY A 89 10.82 -1.33 6.15
CA GLY A 89 9.75 -0.33 6.20
C GLY A 89 8.61 -0.54 5.18
N ALA A 90 8.86 -1.31 4.15
CA ALA A 90 7.87 -1.69 3.12
C ALA A 90 7.33 -3.11 3.29
N LEU A 91 7.74 -3.81 4.36
CA LEU A 91 7.28 -5.16 4.65
C LEU A 91 5.83 -5.12 5.14
N PRO A 92 4.92 -5.92 4.56
CA PRO A 92 3.52 -5.94 4.98
C PRO A 92 3.32 -6.47 6.40
N VAL A 93 2.10 -6.30 6.94
CA VAL A 93 1.60 -7.01 8.11
C VAL A 93 0.54 -8.02 7.68
N ALA A 94 0.52 -9.20 8.30
CA ALA A 94 -0.30 -10.35 7.87
C ALA A 94 -1.80 -10.02 7.80
N ASP A 95 -2.35 -9.43 8.87
CA ASP A 95 -3.77 -9.08 8.99
C ASP A 95 -4.03 -7.61 8.63
N GLY A 96 -3.24 -7.07 7.71
CA GLY A 96 -3.24 -5.66 7.36
C GLY A 96 -3.44 -5.39 5.87
N VAL A 97 -3.50 -4.10 5.58
CA VAL A 97 -3.61 -3.56 4.23
C VAL A 97 -2.25 -3.03 3.77
N LEU A 98 -1.80 -3.44 2.59
CA LEU A 98 -0.65 -2.83 1.94
C LEU A 98 -1.12 -1.78 0.93
N ILE A 99 -0.77 -0.51 1.17
CA ILE A 99 -1.09 0.61 0.27
C ILE A 99 0.11 0.85 -0.65
N VAL A 100 -0.05 0.50 -1.93
CA VAL A 100 1.02 0.56 -2.94
C VAL A 100 0.87 1.82 -3.78
N THR A 101 1.84 2.72 -3.73
CA THR A 101 1.87 4.02 -4.42
C THR A 101 2.70 4.03 -5.70
N SER A 102 3.19 2.90 -6.17
CA SER A 102 4.06 2.80 -7.36
C SER A 102 3.41 3.32 -8.65
N ARG A 103 2.08 3.45 -8.68
CA ARG A 103 1.33 4.03 -9.82
C ARG A 103 1.21 5.55 -9.77
N MET A 104 1.58 6.18 -8.67
CA MET A 104 1.73 7.63 -8.53
C MET A 104 3.14 8.00 -8.96
N ASN A 105 3.38 8.15 -10.26
CA ASN A 105 4.72 8.19 -10.84
C ASN A 105 4.96 9.39 -11.76
N SER A 106 4.27 10.48 -11.53
CA SER A 106 4.43 11.73 -12.27
C SER A 106 5.54 12.60 -11.67
N ILE A 107 6.36 13.19 -12.52
CA ILE A 107 7.25 14.31 -12.15
C ILE A 107 6.42 15.58 -12.29
N LEU A 108 6.18 16.29 -11.20
CA LEU A 108 5.28 17.43 -11.13
C LEU A 108 5.99 18.74 -11.45
N GLU A 109 7.23 18.90 -10.98
CA GLU A 109 8.04 20.11 -11.19
C GLU A 109 9.53 19.75 -11.19
N VAL A 110 10.31 20.41 -12.04
CA VAL A 110 11.77 20.38 -12.00
C VAL A 110 12.28 21.83 -11.96
N ASP A 111 12.92 22.21 -10.87
CA ASP A 111 13.47 23.54 -10.62
C ASP A 111 15.02 23.44 -10.60
N ILE A 112 15.61 23.54 -11.76
CA ILE A 112 17.07 23.41 -11.95
C ILE A 112 17.83 24.48 -11.19
N PRO A 113 17.43 25.80 -11.20
CA PRO A 113 18.13 26.82 -10.46
C PRO A 113 18.23 26.57 -8.96
N ASN A 114 17.22 25.94 -8.37
CA ASN A 114 17.18 25.63 -6.93
C ASN A 114 17.53 24.18 -6.62
N HIS A 115 17.97 23.40 -7.61
CA HIS A 115 18.34 21.99 -7.47
C HIS A 115 17.28 21.11 -6.81
N ARG A 116 16.00 21.30 -7.18
CA ARG A 116 14.88 20.54 -6.62
C ARG A 116 13.98 19.96 -7.69
N ALA A 117 13.32 18.87 -7.36
CA ALA A 117 12.19 18.33 -8.13
C ALA A 117 11.05 17.97 -7.18
N VAL A 118 9.81 18.19 -7.63
CA VAL A 118 8.61 17.74 -6.96
C VAL A 118 8.09 16.54 -7.74
N VAL A 119 8.00 15.40 -7.08
CA VAL A 119 7.65 14.12 -7.71
C VAL A 119 6.64 13.36 -6.88
N GLU A 120 5.85 12.52 -7.53
CA GLU A 120 4.99 11.56 -6.84
C GLU A 120 5.82 10.40 -6.26
N PRO A 121 5.34 9.71 -5.20
CA PRO A 121 6.12 8.74 -4.43
C PRO A 121 6.49 7.47 -5.19
N GLY A 122 5.91 7.20 -6.35
CA GLY A 122 6.23 6.07 -7.21
C GLY A 122 7.23 6.38 -8.33
N VAL A 123 7.75 7.62 -8.39
CA VAL A 123 8.75 8.01 -9.41
C VAL A 123 10.06 7.26 -9.18
N ILE A 124 10.60 6.70 -10.24
CA ILE A 124 11.93 6.08 -10.24
C ILE A 124 12.98 7.19 -10.27
N ASN A 125 13.90 7.20 -9.30
CA ASN A 125 14.92 8.24 -9.15
C ASN A 125 15.72 8.53 -10.43
N LEU A 126 16.01 7.48 -11.20
CA LEU A 126 16.74 7.63 -12.47
C LEU A 126 15.99 8.52 -13.51
N TRP A 127 14.68 8.63 -13.43
CA TRP A 127 13.89 9.47 -14.33
C TRP A 127 14.04 10.97 -14.03
N VAL A 128 14.38 11.31 -12.79
CA VAL A 128 14.62 12.71 -12.39
C VAL A 128 15.97 13.23 -12.90
N THR A 129 16.92 12.33 -13.13
CA THR A 129 18.31 12.67 -13.51
C THR A 129 18.58 12.54 -15.01
N ARG A 130 17.59 12.20 -15.81
CA ARG A 130 17.67 12.13 -17.28
C ARG A 130 16.98 13.33 -17.92
#